data_124d68e946e0fa9136a02b8abeec9dfb
#
_entry.id   124d68e946e0fa9136a02b8abeec9dfb
#
_cell.length_a   1.000
_cell.length_b   1.000
_cell.length_c   1.000
_cell.angle_alpha   90.00
_cell.angle_beta   90.00
_cell.angle_gamma   90.00
#
_symmetry.space_group_name_H-M   'P 1'
#
loop_
_entity.id
_entity.type
_entity.pdbx_description
1 polymer ?
#
loop_
_entity_poly.entity_id
_entity_poly.type
_entity_poly.pdbx_seq_one_letter_code
_entity_poly.pdbx_strand_id
1 'polypeptide(L)'
;NSIKSSQLNVEFKEAPLADLEIVSLVHPKQHIKQIFSNIPKEGIIGVEKEPYADTMLCPNSKNAILRSCGAGIAAANDLMKKNERVFCAVRPPGHHAETMRANGFCFINNIAVSARYLQKNYDVNKIAIIDFDVHHGNGTQEIFYKDHSVAYGSSHEFPLFPGTGAENETGVGNIFNATLKAGTSSKDFFGLF
;
A
#
# COMPACT_ATOMS: atom_id res chain seq x y z
N ASN A 1 -14.01 13.38 9.73
CA ASN A 1 -14.89 14.58 9.67
C ASN A 1 -14.12 15.90 9.59
N SER A 2 -12.86 15.96 10.04
CA SER A 2 -12.06 17.20 10.00
C SER A 2 -11.88 17.75 8.58
N ILE A 3 -11.70 16.89 7.56
CA ILE A 3 -11.59 17.33 6.16
C ILE A 3 -12.94 17.93 5.70
N LYS A 4 -14.07 17.29 6.04
CA LYS A 4 -15.41 17.80 5.69
C LYS A 4 -15.76 19.12 6.35
N SER A 5 -15.20 19.39 7.52
CA SER A 5 -15.39 20.66 8.26
C SER A 5 -14.30 21.70 7.95
N SER A 6 -13.30 21.36 7.13
CA SER A 6 -12.25 22.29 6.73
C SER A 6 -12.76 23.26 5.64
N GLN A 7 -12.05 24.38 5.47
CA GLN A 7 -12.29 25.31 4.35
C GLN A 7 -11.65 24.87 3.03
N LEU A 8 -11.15 23.63 2.97
CA LEU A 8 -10.54 23.09 1.77
C LEU A 8 -11.62 22.83 0.71
N ASN A 9 -11.37 23.27 -0.51
CA ASN A 9 -12.22 22.96 -1.66
C ASN A 9 -11.88 21.53 -2.14
N VAL A 10 -12.60 20.54 -1.60
CA VAL A 10 -12.40 19.12 -1.91
C VAL A 10 -13.69 18.47 -2.37
N GLU A 11 -13.61 17.66 -3.42
CA GLU A 11 -14.68 16.78 -3.86
C GLU A 11 -14.53 15.41 -3.19
N PHE A 12 -15.61 14.89 -2.62
CA PHE A 12 -15.64 13.55 -2.01
C PHE A 12 -16.22 12.55 -3.00
N LYS A 13 -15.46 11.50 -3.28
CA LYS A 13 -15.88 10.41 -4.17
C LYS A 13 -15.90 9.08 -3.42
N GLU A 14 -16.86 8.23 -3.75
CA GLU A 14 -16.88 6.85 -3.27
C GLU A 14 -15.89 6.03 -4.10
N ALA A 15 -15.03 5.24 -3.41
CA ALA A 15 -14.06 4.39 -4.07
C ALA A 15 -14.77 3.25 -4.83
N PRO A 16 -14.48 3.02 -6.13
CA PRO A 16 -15.01 1.89 -6.86
C PRO A 16 -14.40 0.57 -6.37
N LEU A 17 -14.99 -0.56 -6.73
CA LEU A 17 -14.34 -1.86 -6.55
C LEU A 17 -13.24 -2.04 -7.61
N ALA A 18 -12.06 -2.50 -7.17
CA ALA A 18 -10.98 -2.85 -8.08
C ALA A 18 -11.34 -4.08 -8.91
N ASP A 19 -10.99 -4.07 -10.20
CA ASP A 19 -11.02 -5.24 -11.05
C ASP A 19 -9.88 -6.21 -10.64
N LEU A 20 -10.20 -7.50 -10.49
CA LEU A 20 -9.24 -8.53 -10.12
C LEU A 20 -8.14 -8.73 -11.16
N GLU A 21 -8.38 -8.47 -12.43
CA GLU A 21 -7.35 -8.51 -13.47
C GLU A 21 -6.32 -7.39 -13.28
N ILE A 22 -6.73 -6.23 -12.76
CA ILE A 22 -5.81 -5.15 -12.41
C ILE A 22 -5.03 -5.50 -11.14
N VAL A 23 -5.67 -6.05 -10.13
CA VAL A 23 -5.00 -6.54 -8.90
C VAL A 23 -3.96 -7.60 -9.26
N SER A 24 -4.25 -8.44 -10.27
CA SER A 24 -3.35 -9.51 -10.72
C SER A 24 -2.06 -9.01 -11.42
N LEU A 25 -1.93 -7.70 -11.66
CA LEU A 25 -0.66 -7.12 -12.12
C LEU A 25 0.43 -7.14 -11.02
N VAL A 26 0.03 -7.30 -9.77
CA VAL A 26 0.91 -7.35 -8.59
C VAL A 26 0.79 -8.69 -7.87
N HIS A 27 -0.42 -9.09 -7.54
CA HIS A 27 -0.69 -10.29 -6.76
C HIS A 27 -1.21 -11.41 -7.64
N PRO A 28 -0.56 -12.58 -7.69
CA PRO A 28 -1.06 -13.73 -8.44
C PRO A 28 -2.48 -14.12 -8.03
N LYS A 29 -3.27 -14.61 -8.98
CA LYS A 29 -4.67 -15.04 -8.74
C LYS A 29 -4.80 -16.04 -7.57
N GLN A 30 -3.76 -16.83 -7.31
CA GLN A 30 -3.72 -17.75 -6.17
C GLN A 30 -3.75 -17.01 -4.82
N HIS A 31 -2.99 -15.93 -4.66
CA HIS A 31 -2.99 -15.10 -3.44
C HIS A 31 -4.39 -14.51 -3.20
N ILE A 32 -4.97 -13.91 -4.23
CA ILE A 32 -6.30 -13.29 -4.16
C ILE A 32 -7.36 -14.36 -3.79
N LYS A 33 -7.30 -15.52 -4.44
CA LYS A 33 -8.20 -16.65 -4.15
C LYS A 33 -8.04 -17.12 -2.71
N GLN A 34 -6.82 -17.26 -2.22
CA GLN A 34 -6.54 -17.67 -0.85
C GLN A 34 -7.16 -16.72 0.17
N ILE A 35 -6.99 -15.40 0.00
CA ILE A 35 -7.59 -14.40 0.90
C ILE A 35 -9.12 -14.52 0.87
N PHE A 36 -9.72 -14.50 -0.32
CA PHE A 36 -11.18 -14.43 -0.43
C PHE A 36 -11.89 -15.74 -0.05
N SER A 37 -11.24 -16.89 -0.25
CA SER A 37 -11.80 -18.18 0.21
C SER A 37 -11.79 -18.35 1.73
N ASN A 38 -10.96 -17.58 2.43
CA ASN A 38 -10.85 -17.58 3.88
C ASN A 38 -11.76 -16.54 4.56
N ILE A 39 -12.53 -15.77 3.82
CA ILE A 39 -13.45 -14.80 4.41
C ILE A 39 -14.56 -15.56 5.15
N PRO A 40 -14.72 -15.32 6.47
CA PRO A 40 -15.72 -16.01 7.26
C PRO A 40 -17.13 -15.52 6.93
N LYS A 41 -18.13 -16.38 7.16
CA LYS A 41 -19.55 -16.00 7.03
C LYS A 41 -19.98 -15.10 8.21
N GLU A 42 -19.37 -15.29 9.36
CA GLU A 42 -19.62 -14.52 10.59
C GLU A 42 -18.34 -14.46 11.44
N GLY A 43 -18.27 -13.48 12.34
CA GLY A 43 -17.12 -13.30 13.22
C GLY A 43 -15.89 -12.73 12.52
N ILE A 44 -14.72 -12.93 13.13
CA ILE A 44 -13.43 -12.43 12.69
C ILE A 44 -12.41 -13.56 12.77
N ILE A 45 -11.58 -13.71 11.74
CA ILE A 45 -10.49 -14.71 11.73
C ILE A 45 -9.19 -14.05 11.26
N GLY A 46 -8.05 -14.57 11.73
CA GLY A 46 -6.73 -14.17 11.24
C GLY A 46 -6.39 -14.82 9.90
N VAL A 47 -5.66 -14.12 9.05
CA VAL A 47 -5.10 -14.69 7.80
C VAL A 47 -3.92 -15.61 8.12
N GLU A 48 -3.13 -15.24 9.11
CA GLU A 48 -2.03 -16.04 9.65
C GLU A 48 -2.49 -16.89 10.84
N LYS A 49 -1.72 -17.94 11.14
CA LYS A 49 -2.02 -18.78 12.30
C LYS A 49 -1.68 -18.06 13.61
N GLU A 50 -2.57 -18.18 14.59
CA GLU A 50 -2.30 -17.73 15.97
C GLU A 50 -0.93 -18.27 16.49
N PRO A 51 -0.21 -17.52 17.34
CA PRO A 51 -0.62 -16.29 18.04
C PRO A 51 -0.24 -14.98 17.32
N TYR A 52 0.25 -15.00 16.10
CA TYR A 52 0.82 -13.85 15.40
C TYR A 52 -0.14 -13.21 14.38
N ALA A 53 -1.41 -13.64 14.35
CA ALA A 53 -2.40 -13.12 13.43
C ALA A 53 -2.79 -11.69 13.81
N ASP A 54 -2.28 -10.71 13.06
CA ASP A 54 -2.69 -9.30 13.16
C ASP A 54 -3.58 -8.85 12.00
N THR A 55 -3.56 -9.61 10.91
CA THR A 55 -4.29 -9.31 9.67
C THR A 55 -5.60 -10.08 9.63
N MET A 56 -6.70 -9.40 9.95
CA MET A 56 -7.99 -10.01 10.29
C MET A 56 -9.02 -9.86 9.18
N LEU A 57 -9.75 -10.95 8.89
CA LEU A 57 -10.87 -10.99 7.95
C LEU A 57 -12.21 -11.06 8.67
N CYS A 58 -13.20 -10.35 8.16
CA CYS A 58 -14.61 -10.43 8.56
C CYS A 58 -15.49 -10.54 7.29
N PRO A 59 -16.79 -10.78 7.39
CA PRO A 59 -17.66 -11.00 6.22
C PRO A 59 -17.59 -9.93 5.14
N ASN A 60 -17.37 -8.67 5.54
CA ASN A 60 -17.31 -7.52 4.60
C ASN A 60 -15.90 -7.21 4.08
N SER A 61 -14.88 -7.96 4.47
CA SER A 61 -13.48 -7.67 4.12
C SER A 61 -13.24 -7.62 2.62
N LYS A 62 -13.90 -8.48 1.83
CA LYS A 62 -13.75 -8.46 0.36
C LYS A 62 -14.09 -7.09 -0.24
N ASN A 63 -15.21 -6.50 0.16
CA ASN A 63 -15.62 -5.19 -0.35
C ASN A 63 -14.66 -4.09 0.10
N ALA A 64 -14.23 -4.11 1.36
CA ALA A 64 -13.27 -3.15 1.88
C ALA A 64 -11.92 -3.23 1.15
N ILE A 65 -11.38 -4.43 0.95
CA ILE A 65 -10.12 -4.69 0.23
C ILE A 65 -10.21 -4.16 -1.21
N LEU A 66 -11.27 -4.53 -1.94
CA LEU A 66 -11.42 -4.12 -3.34
C LEU A 66 -11.68 -2.61 -3.48
N ARG A 67 -12.42 -1.98 -2.57
CA ARG A 67 -12.60 -0.52 -2.59
C ARG A 67 -11.33 0.23 -2.24
N SER A 68 -10.55 -0.24 -1.28
CA SER A 68 -9.27 0.37 -0.94
C SER A 68 -8.31 0.38 -2.14
N CYS A 69 -8.20 -0.76 -2.84
CA CYS A 69 -7.40 -0.86 -4.05
C CYS A 69 -8.01 -0.02 -5.20
N GLY A 70 -9.33 -0.06 -5.36
CA GLY A 70 -10.06 0.70 -6.38
C GLY A 70 -9.93 2.21 -6.24
N ALA A 71 -9.76 2.72 -5.01
CA ALA A 71 -9.48 4.13 -4.76
C ALA A 71 -8.17 4.57 -5.42
N GLY A 72 -7.10 3.79 -5.28
CA GLY A 72 -5.82 4.09 -5.92
C GLY A 72 -5.90 4.09 -7.44
N ILE A 73 -6.67 3.16 -8.02
CA ILE A 73 -6.92 3.12 -9.48
C ILE A 73 -7.72 4.35 -9.93
N ALA A 74 -8.76 4.74 -9.18
CA ALA A 74 -9.53 5.94 -9.48
C ALA A 74 -8.68 7.21 -9.36
N ALA A 75 -7.82 7.30 -8.34
CA ALA A 75 -6.87 8.39 -8.15
C ALA A 75 -5.90 8.50 -9.34
N ALA A 76 -5.36 7.38 -9.81
CA ALA A 76 -4.52 7.34 -10.99
C ALA A 76 -5.23 7.89 -12.23
N ASN A 77 -6.50 7.51 -12.44
CA ASN A 77 -7.31 8.03 -13.54
C ASN A 77 -7.58 9.53 -13.43
N ASP A 78 -7.93 10.03 -12.25
CA ASP A 78 -8.20 11.46 -12.04
C ASP A 78 -6.93 12.30 -12.22
N LEU A 79 -5.78 11.81 -11.74
CA LEU A 79 -4.49 12.44 -11.98
C LEU A 79 -4.17 12.53 -13.48
N MET A 80 -4.27 11.42 -14.21
CA MET A 80 -3.86 11.37 -15.62
C MET A 80 -4.82 12.09 -16.56
N LYS A 81 -6.13 12.07 -16.26
CA LYS A 81 -7.15 12.66 -17.15
C LYS A 81 -7.47 14.12 -16.81
N LYS A 82 -7.35 14.50 -15.54
CA LYS A 82 -7.79 15.80 -15.05
C LYS A 82 -6.68 16.62 -14.40
N ASN A 83 -5.47 16.02 -14.22
CA ASN A 83 -4.36 16.60 -13.48
C ASN A 83 -4.74 16.97 -12.03
N GLU A 84 -5.63 16.18 -11.42
CA GLU A 84 -6.10 16.38 -10.04
C GLU A 84 -5.20 15.65 -9.05
N ARG A 85 -4.92 16.28 -7.91
CA ARG A 85 -4.29 15.61 -6.76
C ARG A 85 -5.37 14.91 -5.96
N VAL A 86 -5.13 13.66 -5.59
CA VAL A 86 -6.13 12.83 -4.89
C VAL A 86 -5.57 12.32 -3.57
N PHE A 87 -6.41 12.36 -2.53
CA PHE A 87 -6.14 11.75 -1.24
C PHE A 87 -7.09 10.58 -1.04
N CYS A 88 -6.54 9.37 -0.90
CA CYS A 88 -7.32 8.15 -0.69
C CYS A 88 -7.44 7.85 0.81
N ALA A 89 -8.52 8.30 1.46
CA ALA A 89 -8.83 8.01 2.87
C ALA A 89 -9.50 6.64 3.00
N VAL A 90 -8.74 5.56 2.82
CA VAL A 90 -9.27 4.19 2.71
C VAL A 90 -8.66 3.22 3.72
N ARG A 91 -9.34 2.11 3.95
CA ARG A 91 -8.91 0.93 4.71
C ARG A 91 -9.42 -0.33 4.00
N PRO A 92 -8.67 -1.45 4.05
CA PRO A 92 -7.38 -1.69 4.71
C PRO A 92 -6.20 -0.97 4.02
N PRO A 93 -5.04 -0.85 4.73
CA PRO A 93 -3.80 -0.36 4.13
C PRO A 93 -3.21 -1.37 3.14
N GLY A 94 -2.01 -1.10 2.58
CA GLY A 94 -1.46 -1.94 1.52
C GLY A 94 0.03 -2.24 1.59
N HIS A 95 0.84 -1.39 2.20
CA HIS A 95 2.29 -1.40 2.03
C HIS A 95 3.02 -2.63 2.62
N HIS A 96 2.40 -3.36 3.53
CA HIS A 96 2.95 -4.61 4.07
C HIS A 96 2.55 -5.85 3.25
N ALA A 97 1.59 -5.76 2.33
CA ALA A 97 1.22 -6.89 1.48
C ALA A 97 2.32 -7.16 0.44
N GLU A 98 3.00 -8.29 0.62
CA GLU A 98 3.97 -8.84 -0.33
C GLU A 98 3.26 -9.52 -1.51
N THR A 99 3.98 -9.90 -2.54
CA THR A 99 3.41 -10.53 -3.74
C THR A 99 2.47 -11.70 -3.41
N MET A 100 2.82 -12.53 -2.42
CA MET A 100 2.10 -13.75 -2.04
C MET A 100 1.70 -13.82 -0.57
N ARG A 101 1.88 -12.75 0.21
CA ARG A 101 1.63 -12.75 1.65
C ARG A 101 0.87 -11.49 2.09
N ALA A 102 -0.28 -11.71 2.74
CA ALA A 102 -0.97 -10.67 3.50
C ALA A 102 -0.28 -10.52 4.88
N ASN A 103 -0.05 -9.30 5.33
CA ASN A 103 0.70 -9.00 6.55
C ASN A 103 0.39 -7.58 7.03
N GLY A 104 0.56 -7.28 8.32
CA GLY A 104 0.46 -5.93 8.87
C GLY A 104 -0.85 -5.22 8.49
N PHE A 105 -1.99 -5.87 8.64
CA PHE A 105 -3.34 -5.41 8.24
C PHE A 105 -3.54 -5.26 6.72
N CYS A 106 -2.53 -5.58 5.89
CA CYS A 106 -2.55 -5.40 4.44
C CYS A 106 -2.84 -6.72 3.72
N PHE A 107 -3.78 -6.71 2.78
CA PHE A 107 -4.17 -7.87 1.96
C PHE A 107 -3.70 -7.74 0.52
N ILE A 108 -3.83 -6.54 -0.04
CA ILE A 108 -3.41 -6.13 -1.37
C ILE A 108 -2.55 -4.89 -1.22
N ASN A 109 -1.45 -4.82 -1.96
CA ASN A 109 -0.62 -3.62 -2.00
C ASN A 109 -1.23 -2.59 -2.94
N ASN A 110 -2.07 -1.73 -2.39
CA ASN A 110 -2.88 -0.77 -3.15
C ASN A 110 -2.04 0.18 -3.99
N ILE A 111 -0.90 0.68 -3.46
CA ILE A 111 -0.04 1.62 -4.17
C ILE A 111 0.75 0.92 -5.28
N ALA A 112 1.18 -0.32 -5.06
CA ALA A 112 1.85 -1.11 -6.08
C ALA A 112 0.91 -1.44 -7.25
N VAL A 113 -0.36 -1.78 -6.96
CA VAL A 113 -1.38 -1.98 -8.00
C VAL A 113 -1.61 -0.69 -8.78
N SER A 114 -1.68 0.46 -8.11
CA SER A 114 -1.85 1.76 -8.76
C SER A 114 -0.65 2.09 -9.66
N ALA A 115 0.57 1.80 -9.22
CA ALA A 115 1.78 1.99 -10.02
C ALA A 115 1.76 1.11 -11.28
N ARG A 116 1.46 -0.18 -11.15
CA ARG A 116 1.32 -1.08 -12.31
C ARG A 116 0.19 -0.68 -13.25
N TYR A 117 -0.90 -0.17 -12.70
CA TYR A 117 -2.01 0.35 -13.49
C TYR A 117 -1.60 1.56 -14.34
N LEU A 118 -0.86 2.51 -13.76
CA LEU A 118 -0.31 3.67 -14.49
C LEU A 118 0.62 3.23 -15.61
N GLN A 119 1.54 2.30 -15.35
CA GLN A 119 2.45 1.76 -16.34
C GLN A 119 1.70 1.11 -17.50
N LYS A 120 0.70 0.27 -17.20
CA LYS A 120 -0.03 -0.49 -18.21
C LYS A 120 -0.97 0.35 -19.07
N ASN A 121 -1.64 1.35 -18.47
CA ASN A 121 -2.76 2.04 -19.13
C ASN A 121 -2.40 3.46 -19.59
N TYR A 122 -1.30 4.04 -19.09
CA TYR A 122 -0.90 5.41 -19.40
C TYR A 122 0.55 5.55 -19.86
N ASP A 123 1.23 4.43 -20.08
CA ASP A 123 2.62 4.38 -20.54
C ASP A 123 3.58 5.20 -19.65
N VAL A 124 3.33 5.20 -18.34
CA VAL A 124 4.18 5.86 -17.35
C VAL A 124 5.38 4.98 -17.05
N ASN A 125 6.54 5.32 -17.62
CA ASN A 125 7.72 4.47 -17.57
C ASN A 125 8.53 4.56 -16.26
N LYS A 126 8.36 5.62 -15.48
CA LYS A 126 9.05 5.84 -14.20
C LYS A 126 8.08 6.33 -13.15
N ILE A 127 8.10 5.68 -11.99
CA ILE A 127 7.24 6.03 -10.85
C ILE A 127 8.10 6.10 -9.60
N ALA A 128 7.84 7.07 -8.74
CA ALA A 128 8.38 7.13 -7.40
C ALA A 128 7.24 6.89 -6.39
N ILE A 129 7.49 6.02 -5.42
CA ILE A 129 6.62 5.79 -4.27
C ILE A 129 7.38 6.28 -3.04
N ILE A 130 6.78 7.20 -2.29
CA ILE A 130 7.32 7.69 -1.03
C ILE A 130 6.40 7.21 0.10
N ASP A 131 6.98 6.50 1.04
CA ASP A 131 6.33 5.93 2.21
C ASP A 131 6.85 6.61 3.47
N PHE A 132 5.97 7.28 4.19
CA PHE A 132 6.29 7.94 5.45
C PHE A 132 5.50 7.35 6.64
N ASP A 133 5.01 6.14 6.50
CA ASP A 133 4.51 5.37 7.64
C ASP A 133 5.64 5.10 8.62
N VAL A 134 5.31 4.99 9.91
CA VAL A 134 6.30 4.66 10.95
C VAL A 134 6.89 3.27 10.77
N HIS A 135 6.16 2.37 10.10
CA HIS A 135 6.63 1.03 9.76
C HIS A 135 7.21 0.97 8.35
N HIS A 136 8.23 0.17 8.15
CA HIS A 136 8.75 -0.10 6.81
C HIS A 136 7.72 -0.84 5.95
N GLY A 137 7.47 -0.36 4.74
CA GLY A 137 6.57 -1.00 3.77
C GLY A 137 7.24 -2.16 3.04
N ASN A 138 7.50 -3.25 3.76
CA ASN A 138 8.19 -4.44 3.24
C ASN A 138 7.56 -5.02 1.98
N GLY A 139 6.23 -4.98 1.86
CA GLY A 139 5.52 -5.47 0.69
C GLY A 139 5.82 -4.63 -0.55
N THR A 140 5.80 -3.30 -0.42
CA THR A 140 6.15 -2.41 -1.53
C THR A 140 7.60 -2.61 -1.94
N GLN A 141 8.52 -2.70 -0.98
CA GLN A 141 9.93 -2.99 -1.25
C GLN A 141 10.10 -4.34 -1.97
N GLU A 142 9.47 -5.41 -1.49
CA GLU A 142 9.57 -6.76 -2.09
C GLU A 142 9.12 -6.76 -3.55
N ILE A 143 7.95 -6.16 -3.83
CA ILE A 143 7.35 -6.12 -5.17
C ILE A 143 8.26 -5.42 -6.19
N PHE A 144 8.95 -4.36 -5.77
CA PHE A 144 9.77 -3.54 -6.66
C PHE A 144 11.28 -3.73 -6.48
N TYR A 145 11.73 -4.69 -5.67
CA TYR A 145 13.14 -4.87 -5.30
C TYR A 145 14.07 -5.06 -6.50
N LYS A 146 13.58 -5.62 -7.59
CA LYS A 146 14.32 -5.91 -8.83
C LYS A 146 13.81 -5.11 -10.04
N ASP A 147 13.11 -4.01 -9.81
CA ASP A 147 12.44 -3.25 -10.86
C ASP A 147 12.91 -1.80 -10.93
N HIS A 148 13.79 -1.51 -11.89
CA HIS A 148 14.30 -0.15 -12.13
C HIS A 148 13.25 0.88 -12.55
N SER A 149 12.04 0.47 -12.88
CA SER A 149 10.98 1.39 -13.32
C SER A 149 10.27 2.08 -12.16
N VAL A 150 10.41 1.54 -10.93
CA VAL A 150 9.80 2.10 -9.73
C VAL A 150 10.87 2.37 -8.68
N ALA A 151 11.02 3.64 -8.28
CA ALA A 151 11.80 4.02 -7.12
C ALA A 151 10.91 3.96 -5.86
N TYR A 152 11.41 3.37 -4.79
CA TYR A 152 10.74 3.32 -3.50
C TYR A 152 11.61 3.96 -2.42
N GLY A 153 11.09 5.00 -1.78
CA GLY A 153 11.70 5.66 -0.64
C GLY A 153 10.85 5.48 0.60
N SER A 154 11.43 5.02 1.69
CA SER A 154 10.74 4.83 2.97
C SER A 154 11.50 5.48 4.11
N SER A 155 10.80 6.30 4.91
CA SER A 155 11.31 6.78 6.19
C SER A 155 10.52 6.09 7.31
N HIS A 156 11.20 5.32 8.16
CA HIS A 156 10.53 4.48 9.16
C HIS A 156 11.38 4.29 10.41
N GLU A 157 10.73 3.92 11.52
CA GLU A 157 11.45 3.55 12.73
C GLU A 157 12.14 2.19 12.57
N PHE A 158 13.42 2.12 12.98
CA PHE A 158 14.21 0.90 12.92
C PHE A 158 15.08 0.75 14.19
N PRO A 159 15.13 -0.46 14.81
CA PRO A 159 14.34 -1.65 14.46
C PRO A 159 12.92 -1.59 14.99
N LEU A 160 11.95 -1.86 14.10
CA LEU A 160 10.52 -1.98 14.42
C LEU A 160 9.93 -3.07 13.51
N PHE A 161 8.64 -3.42 13.71
CA PHE A 161 7.93 -4.26 12.74
C PHE A 161 8.02 -3.67 11.32
N PRO A 162 8.21 -4.46 10.28
CA PRO A 162 8.35 -5.92 10.23
C PRO A 162 9.78 -6.45 10.38
N GLY A 163 10.75 -5.63 10.74
CA GLY A 163 12.15 -6.00 10.92
C GLY A 163 12.99 -5.97 9.64
N THR A 164 12.45 -5.35 8.58
CA THR A 164 13.11 -5.11 7.28
C THR A 164 13.31 -3.60 7.07
N GLY A 165 13.94 -3.20 5.97
CA GLY A 165 14.15 -1.80 5.63
C GLY A 165 15.47 -1.23 6.15
N ALA A 166 16.48 -2.06 6.30
CA ALA A 166 17.83 -1.56 6.62
C ALA A 166 18.37 -0.71 5.46
N GLU A 167 19.19 0.30 5.76
CA GLU A 167 19.75 1.24 4.78
C GLU A 167 20.55 0.57 3.65
N ASN A 168 21.11 -0.61 3.92
CA ASN A 168 21.83 -1.41 2.92
C ASN A 168 20.93 -2.27 2.02
N GLU A 169 19.62 -2.27 2.23
CA GLU A 169 18.64 -2.93 1.36
C GLU A 169 18.30 -1.99 0.21
N THR A 170 19.10 -1.98 -0.86
CA THR A 170 19.05 -1.00 -1.94
C THR A 170 18.40 -1.50 -3.23
N GLY A 171 17.99 -2.78 -3.27
CA GLY A 171 17.43 -3.41 -4.47
C GLY A 171 18.41 -3.38 -5.64
N VAL A 172 17.94 -2.95 -6.80
CA VAL A 172 18.76 -2.68 -7.99
C VAL A 172 19.18 -1.21 -8.09
N GLY A 173 19.33 -0.53 -6.95
CA GLY A 173 19.62 0.90 -6.83
C GLY A 173 18.37 1.78 -6.87
N ASN A 174 17.21 1.21 -6.62
CA ASN A 174 15.91 1.86 -6.68
C ASN A 174 15.18 1.90 -5.32
N ILE A 175 15.78 1.34 -4.26
CA ILE A 175 15.23 1.32 -2.91
C ILE A 175 16.06 2.26 -2.03
N PHE A 176 15.38 3.14 -1.29
CA PHE A 176 15.96 4.18 -0.45
C PHE A 176 15.34 4.13 0.94
N ASN A 177 15.99 3.46 1.87
CA ASN A 177 15.54 3.33 3.26
C ASN A 177 16.23 4.37 4.13
N ALA A 178 15.44 5.21 4.79
CA ALA A 178 15.90 6.19 5.77
C ALA A 178 15.43 5.77 7.17
N THR A 179 16.31 5.18 7.95
CA THR A 179 15.99 4.64 9.26
C THR A 179 15.99 5.71 10.35
N LEU A 180 15.00 5.67 11.21
CA LEU A 180 14.82 6.57 12.34
C LEU A 180 14.82 5.80 13.65
N LYS A 181 15.31 6.43 14.71
CA LYS A 181 15.24 5.87 16.08
C LYS A 181 13.92 6.25 16.73
N ALA A 182 13.44 5.43 17.65
CA ALA A 182 12.30 5.79 18.50
C ALA A 182 12.52 7.15 19.16
N GLY A 183 11.48 8.00 19.11
CA GLY A 183 11.54 9.35 19.66
C GLY A 183 12.27 10.39 18.82
N THR A 184 12.60 10.08 17.55
CA THR A 184 13.14 11.05 16.58
C THR A 184 12.22 12.27 16.47
N SER A 185 12.80 13.47 16.59
CA SER A 185 12.07 14.72 16.51
C SER A 185 11.66 15.06 15.08
N SER A 186 10.63 15.92 14.93
CA SER A 186 10.25 16.44 13.62
C SER A 186 11.42 17.15 12.91
N LYS A 187 12.29 17.84 13.66
CA LYS A 187 13.47 18.50 13.10
C LYS A 187 14.43 17.49 12.46
N ASP A 188 14.69 16.39 13.15
CA ASP A 188 15.59 15.36 12.65
C ASP A 188 14.96 14.62 11.47
N PHE A 189 13.63 14.38 11.51
CA PHE A 189 12.88 13.81 10.39
C PHE A 189 13.01 14.67 9.12
N PHE A 190 12.78 15.99 9.22
CA PHE A 190 12.95 16.90 8.08
C PHE A 190 14.40 17.03 7.59
N GLY A 191 15.38 16.67 8.40
CA GLY A 191 16.78 16.65 8.00
C GLY A 191 17.16 15.47 7.09
N LEU A 192 16.26 14.48 6.91
CA LEU A 192 16.46 13.34 6.01
C LEU A 192 16.12 13.66 4.54
N PHE A 193 15.35 14.70 4.30
CA PHE A 193 14.88 15.16 3.00
C PHE A 193 15.51 16.49 2.58
#